data_ac9fd959cf67af89320505be5a14d39d
#
_entry.id   ac9fd959cf67af89320505be5a14d39d
#
_cell.length_a   1.000
_cell.length_b   1.000
_cell.length_c   1.000
_cell.angle_alpha   90.00
_cell.angle_beta   90.00
_cell.angle_gamma   90.00
#
_symmetry.space_group_name_H-M   'P 1'
#
loop_
_entity.id
_entity.type
_entity.pdbx_description
1 polymer ?
#
loop_
_entity_poly.entity_id
_entity_poly.type
_entity_poly.pdbx_seq_one_letter_code
_entity_poly.pdbx_strand_id
1 'polypeptide(L)'
;MASNPVLNDKRFEQVIAEGYGTSPVTRTMTYGGTMSALGAMFAIICVSGWVGWSQVNQTTQEVFDAATRQTVVVSTTSFPGWTIIAALAAVGFAFATIFKPKWGPATAPLYALCEGAFLGDELNVCYTSMN
;
A
#
# COMPACT_ATOMS: atom_id res chain seq x y z
N MET A 1 33.67 2.25 12.40
CA MET A 1 32.25 2.60 12.52
C MET A 1 31.59 2.23 11.20
N ALA A 2 30.62 1.35 11.23
CA ALA A 2 29.88 0.97 10.00
C ALA A 2 29.02 2.16 9.57
N SER A 3 29.39 2.83 8.50
CA SER A 3 28.55 3.89 7.93
C SER A 3 27.37 3.25 7.22
N ASN A 4 26.16 3.58 7.64
CA ASN A 4 24.96 3.15 6.96
C ASN A 4 24.96 3.69 5.52
N PRO A 5 24.95 2.82 4.48
CA PRO A 5 25.05 3.26 3.08
C PRO A 5 23.86 4.13 2.64
N VAL A 6 22.77 4.12 3.40
CA VAL A 6 21.58 4.95 3.14
C VAL A 6 21.72 6.35 3.75
N LEU A 7 22.50 6.49 4.83
CA LEU A 7 22.73 7.72 5.56
C LEU A 7 24.17 8.21 5.38
N ASN A 8 24.61 8.37 4.12
CA ASN A 8 25.94 8.89 3.82
C ASN A 8 25.85 10.40 3.58
N ASP A 9 26.77 11.17 4.16
CA ASP A 9 26.85 12.64 4.05
C ASP A 9 26.85 13.11 2.60
N LYS A 10 27.49 12.37 1.71
CA LYS A 10 27.48 12.62 0.26
C LYS A 10 26.09 12.55 -0.38
N ARG A 11 25.22 11.71 0.13
CA ARG A 11 23.83 11.64 -0.35
C ARG A 11 23.01 12.82 0.16
N PHE A 12 23.26 13.26 1.38
CA PHE A 12 22.63 14.47 1.90
C PHE A 12 23.04 15.71 1.10
N GLU A 13 24.33 15.86 0.80
CA GLU A 13 24.83 16.94 -0.05
C GLU A 13 24.23 16.90 -1.47
N GLN A 14 24.13 15.72 -2.07
CA GLN A 14 23.49 15.57 -3.38
C GLN A 14 22.00 15.93 -3.37
N VAL A 15 21.24 15.51 -2.35
CA VAL A 15 19.83 15.86 -2.21
C VAL A 15 19.64 17.36 -1.98
N ILE A 16 20.52 17.99 -1.21
CA ILE A 16 20.54 19.44 -0.99
C ILE A 16 20.91 20.18 -2.29
N ALA A 17 21.93 19.72 -3.00
CA ALA A 17 22.40 20.33 -4.26
C ALA A 17 21.40 20.15 -5.41
N GLU A 18 20.65 19.04 -5.43
CA GLU A 18 19.74 18.68 -6.52
C GLU A 18 18.34 19.32 -6.44
N GLY A 19 18.08 20.27 -5.53
CA GLY A 19 16.87 21.07 -5.61
C GLY A 19 16.03 21.20 -4.34
N TYR A 20 16.46 20.63 -3.23
CA TYR A 20 15.90 21.01 -1.93
C TYR A 20 16.53 22.29 -1.37
N GLY A 21 17.66 22.74 -1.95
CA GLY A 21 18.48 23.84 -1.45
C GLY A 21 18.41 25.16 -2.22
N THR A 22 17.74 25.26 -3.35
CA THR A 22 17.72 26.49 -4.17
C THR A 22 16.48 27.36 -4.01
N SER A 23 15.55 27.00 -3.16
CA SER A 23 14.51 27.93 -2.76
C SER A 23 14.93 28.64 -1.47
N PRO A 24 15.04 29.97 -1.45
CA PRO A 24 15.35 30.73 -0.24
C PRO A 24 14.21 30.73 0.79
N VAL A 25 13.21 29.93 0.57
CA VAL A 25 12.16 29.68 1.54
C VAL A 25 12.58 28.44 2.32
N THR A 26 13.16 28.65 3.50
CA THR A 26 13.19 27.66 4.57
C THR A 26 11.74 27.22 4.85
N ARG A 27 11.25 26.27 4.06
CA ARG A 27 10.02 25.57 4.41
C ARG A 27 10.35 24.68 5.60
N THR A 28 10.35 25.32 6.76
CA THR A 28 10.33 24.59 8.02
C THR A 28 9.11 23.65 7.96
N MET A 29 9.32 22.38 8.23
CA MET A 29 8.24 21.42 8.37
C MET A 29 7.28 21.95 9.44
N THR A 30 6.17 22.50 9.00
CA THR A 30 5.14 23.01 9.92
C THR A 30 4.33 21.81 10.40
N TYR A 31 4.06 21.72 11.68
CA TYR A 31 3.23 20.67 12.27
C TYR A 31 1.92 20.48 11.49
N GLY A 32 1.26 21.59 11.13
CA GLY A 32 0.05 21.58 10.32
C GLY A 32 0.22 20.96 8.92
N GLY A 33 1.35 21.22 8.26
CA GLY A 33 1.66 20.66 6.96
C GLY A 33 1.87 19.13 7.02
N THR A 34 2.55 18.66 8.06
CA THR A 34 2.75 17.22 8.26
C THR A 34 1.44 16.51 8.59
N MET A 35 0.60 17.08 9.45
CA MET A 35 -0.71 16.52 9.79
C MET A 35 -1.66 16.48 8.60
N SER A 36 -1.67 17.50 7.76
CA SER A 36 -2.51 17.51 6.56
C SER A 36 -2.06 16.46 5.54
N ALA A 37 -0.74 16.26 5.37
CA ALA A 37 -0.21 15.23 4.50
C ALA A 37 -0.54 13.82 5.01
N LEU A 38 -0.38 13.57 6.31
CA LEU A 38 -0.79 12.30 6.93
C LEU A 38 -2.29 12.04 6.78
N GLY A 39 -3.12 13.06 7.02
CA GLY A 39 -4.57 12.96 6.84
C GLY A 39 -4.96 12.63 5.39
N ALA A 40 -4.31 13.25 4.42
CA ALA A 40 -4.54 12.97 3.01
C ALA A 40 -4.16 11.54 2.64
N MET A 41 -2.99 11.06 3.09
CA MET A 41 -2.55 9.67 2.87
C MET A 41 -3.50 8.67 3.52
N PHE A 42 -3.94 8.94 4.74
CA PHE A 42 -4.91 8.10 5.43
C PHE A 42 -6.25 8.04 4.70
N ALA A 43 -6.74 9.16 4.19
CA ALA A 43 -7.97 9.20 3.39
C ALA A 43 -7.83 8.36 2.10
N ILE A 44 -6.68 8.42 1.42
CA ILE A 44 -6.40 7.62 0.23
C ILE A 44 -6.44 6.12 0.57
N ILE A 45 -5.81 5.69 1.66
CA ILE A 45 -5.82 4.30 2.12
C ILE A 45 -7.24 3.83 2.45
N CYS A 46 -8.04 4.65 3.14
CA CYS A 46 -9.42 4.29 3.47
C CYS A 46 -10.29 4.12 2.23
N VAL A 47 -10.20 5.04 1.26
CA VAL A 47 -10.97 4.97 0.02
C VAL A 47 -10.54 3.77 -0.83
N SER A 48 -9.24 3.55 -1.00
CA SER A 48 -8.73 2.41 -1.76
C SER A 48 -9.03 1.07 -1.07
N GLY A 49 -8.97 1.02 0.26
CA GLY A 49 -9.35 -0.15 1.05
C GLY A 49 -10.84 -0.48 0.90
N TRP A 50 -11.71 0.53 0.88
CA TRP A 50 -13.13 0.34 0.58
C TRP A 50 -13.36 -0.28 -0.81
N VAL A 51 -12.63 0.21 -1.81
CA VAL A 51 -12.69 -0.34 -3.18
C VAL A 51 -12.19 -1.79 -3.19
N GLY A 52 -11.06 -2.10 -2.57
CA GLY A 52 -10.55 -3.46 -2.43
C GLY A 52 -11.59 -4.37 -1.78
N TRP A 53 -12.12 -3.98 -0.63
CA TRP A 53 -13.17 -4.73 0.07
C TRP A 53 -14.36 -5.10 -0.83
N SER A 54 -14.79 -4.16 -1.69
CA SER A 54 -15.94 -4.34 -2.58
C SER A 54 -15.68 -5.27 -3.77
N GLN A 55 -14.42 -5.57 -4.07
CA GLN A 55 -14.02 -6.40 -5.23
C GLN A 55 -13.89 -7.88 -4.90
N VAL A 56 -13.86 -8.25 -3.62
CA VAL A 56 -13.76 -9.65 -3.19
C VAL A 56 -15.07 -10.37 -3.47
N ASN A 57 -15.04 -11.32 -4.38
CA ASN A 57 -16.19 -12.16 -4.68
C ASN A 57 -16.12 -13.46 -3.87
N GLN A 58 -17.18 -13.69 -3.11
CA GLN A 58 -17.35 -14.95 -2.38
C GLN A 58 -18.23 -15.86 -3.23
N THR A 59 -17.67 -16.98 -3.64
CA THR A 59 -18.43 -18.02 -4.34
C THR A 59 -18.65 -19.18 -3.38
N THR A 60 -19.89 -19.34 -2.97
CA THR A 60 -20.32 -20.49 -2.17
C THR A 60 -20.63 -21.65 -3.12
N GLN A 61 -19.88 -22.72 -3.02
CA GLN A 61 -20.15 -23.94 -3.79
C GLN A 61 -20.58 -25.05 -2.86
N GLU A 62 -21.68 -25.69 -3.20
CA GLU A 62 -22.13 -26.91 -2.55
C GLU A 62 -21.35 -28.09 -3.19
N VAL A 63 -20.44 -28.66 -2.43
CA VAL A 63 -19.67 -29.83 -2.86
C VAL A 63 -20.21 -31.05 -2.13
N PHE A 64 -20.65 -32.06 -2.91
CA PHE A 64 -21.04 -33.33 -2.35
C PHE A 64 -19.82 -34.12 -1.91
N ASP A 65 -19.65 -34.30 -0.60
CA ASP A 65 -18.59 -35.13 -0.06
C ASP A 65 -19.04 -36.60 -0.06
N ALA A 66 -18.43 -37.38 -0.95
CA ALA A 66 -18.74 -38.80 -1.09
C ALA A 66 -18.35 -39.64 0.15
N ALA A 67 -17.46 -39.15 0.99
CA ALA A 67 -17.03 -39.86 2.20
C ALA A 67 -18.07 -39.76 3.34
N THR A 68 -18.68 -38.59 3.50
CA THR A 68 -19.66 -38.31 4.55
C THR A 68 -21.11 -38.43 4.08
N ARG A 69 -21.34 -38.58 2.77
CA ARG A 69 -22.65 -38.55 2.12
C ARG A 69 -23.48 -37.29 2.46
N GLN A 70 -22.79 -36.20 2.73
CA GLN A 70 -23.44 -34.93 3.05
C GLN A 70 -22.99 -33.87 2.08
N THR A 71 -23.85 -32.89 1.79
CA THR A 71 -23.49 -31.71 1.02
C THR A 71 -22.81 -30.75 1.98
N VAL A 72 -21.52 -30.49 1.72
CA VAL A 72 -20.74 -29.52 2.49
C VAL A 72 -20.68 -28.23 1.70
N VAL A 73 -21.06 -27.14 2.35
CA VAL A 73 -20.96 -25.79 1.76
C VAL A 73 -19.52 -25.33 1.92
N VAL A 74 -18.80 -25.28 0.79
CA VAL A 74 -17.43 -24.75 0.76
C VAL A 74 -17.47 -23.32 0.24
N SER A 75 -17.16 -22.37 1.09
CA SER A 75 -16.96 -20.99 0.67
C SER A 75 -15.54 -20.81 0.12
N THR A 76 -15.44 -20.60 -1.17
CA THR A 76 -14.16 -20.28 -1.80
C THR A 76 -14.09 -18.78 -1.99
N THR A 77 -13.14 -18.14 -1.32
CA THR A 77 -12.83 -16.73 -1.51
C THR A 77 -11.89 -16.60 -2.70
N SER A 78 -12.34 -15.94 -3.74
CA SER A 78 -11.54 -15.70 -4.93
C SER A 78 -10.97 -14.28 -4.89
N PHE A 79 -9.65 -14.18 -4.85
CA PHE A 79 -8.97 -12.90 -5.02
C PHE A 79 -9.01 -12.47 -6.48
N PRO A 80 -9.38 -11.24 -6.78
CA PRO A 80 -9.27 -10.72 -8.13
C PRO A 80 -7.77 -10.67 -8.52
N GLY A 81 -7.44 -11.17 -9.70
CA GLY A 81 -6.02 -11.27 -10.15
C GLY A 81 -5.26 -9.94 -10.17
N TRP A 82 -5.96 -8.81 -10.24
CA TRP A 82 -5.35 -7.47 -10.17
C TRP A 82 -4.74 -7.15 -8.79
N THR A 83 -5.19 -7.80 -7.71
CA THR A 83 -4.65 -7.63 -6.35
C THR A 83 -3.18 -7.99 -6.30
N ILE A 84 -2.78 -9.06 -6.98
CA ILE A 84 -1.37 -9.48 -7.08
C ILE A 84 -0.56 -8.41 -7.83
N ILE A 85 -1.13 -7.86 -8.90
CA ILE A 85 -0.49 -6.78 -9.67
C ILE A 85 -0.35 -5.53 -8.81
N ALA A 86 -1.36 -5.18 -8.02
CA ALA A 86 -1.32 -4.04 -7.09
C ALA A 86 -0.24 -4.23 -6.02
N ALA A 87 -0.13 -5.43 -5.44
CA ALA A 87 0.92 -5.75 -4.47
C ALA A 87 2.33 -5.62 -5.08
N LEU A 88 2.54 -6.16 -6.27
CA LEU A 88 3.82 -6.02 -6.99
C LEU A 88 4.13 -4.57 -7.35
N ALA A 89 3.12 -3.79 -7.74
CA ALA A 89 3.27 -2.37 -8.02
C ALA A 89 3.64 -1.58 -6.76
N ALA A 90 3.04 -1.90 -5.61
CA ALA A 90 3.38 -1.29 -4.33
C ALA A 90 4.86 -1.50 -3.97
N VAL A 91 5.36 -2.73 -4.12
CA VAL A 91 6.78 -3.05 -3.94
C VAL A 91 7.64 -2.25 -4.92
N GLY A 92 7.24 -2.16 -6.18
CA GLY A 92 7.94 -1.36 -7.21
C GLY A 92 8.02 0.13 -6.84
N PHE A 93 6.93 0.72 -6.35
CA PHE A 93 6.90 2.11 -5.90
C PHE A 93 7.76 2.33 -4.66
N ALA A 94 7.80 1.36 -3.72
CA ALA A 94 8.69 1.42 -2.57
C ALA A 94 10.17 1.47 -3.02
N PHE A 95 10.57 0.60 -3.93
CA PHE A 95 11.91 0.62 -4.50
C PHE A 95 12.20 1.93 -5.28
N ALA A 96 11.25 2.40 -6.09
CA ALA A 96 11.41 3.65 -6.82
C ALA A 96 11.67 4.85 -5.88
N THR A 97 10.99 4.89 -4.74
CA THR A 97 11.20 5.92 -3.71
C THR A 97 12.59 5.84 -3.09
N ILE A 98 13.11 4.62 -2.86
CA ILE A 98 14.45 4.40 -2.30
C ILE A 98 15.54 4.85 -3.28
N PHE A 99 15.39 4.52 -4.57
CA PHE A 99 16.40 4.86 -5.59
C PHE A 99 16.33 6.31 -6.06
N LYS A 100 15.12 6.90 -6.09
CA LYS A 100 14.90 8.29 -6.52
C LYS A 100 14.05 9.07 -5.52
N PRO A 101 14.63 9.63 -4.45
CA PRO A 101 13.90 10.37 -3.42
C PRO A 101 13.08 11.55 -3.96
N LYS A 102 13.49 12.13 -5.09
CA LYS A 102 12.74 13.21 -5.76
C LYS A 102 11.30 12.81 -6.16
N TRP A 103 11.06 11.53 -6.39
CA TRP A 103 9.76 11.01 -6.80
C TRP A 103 8.86 10.69 -5.60
N GLY A 104 9.40 10.78 -4.39
CA GLY A 104 8.67 10.50 -3.14
C GLY A 104 7.28 11.15 -3.06
N PRO A 105 7.11 12.44 -3.37
CA PRO A 105 5.79 13.09 -3.31
C PRO A 105 4.76 12.49 -4.27
N ALA A 106 5.19 11.92 -5.39
CA ALA A 106 4.31 11.27 -6.37
C ALA A 106 4.13 9.78 -6.09
N THR A 107 5.21 9.08 -5.70
CA THR A 107 5.18 7.63 -5.45
C THR A 107 4.48 7.27 -4.14
N ALA A 108 4.52 8.14 -3.12
CA ALA A 108 3.87 7.90 -1.85
C ALA A 108 2.34 7.76 -1.95
N PRO A 109 1.59 8.64 -2.62
CA PRO A 109 0.15 8.45 -2.79
C PRO A 109 -0.20 7.25 -3.67
N LEU A 110 0.62 6.92 -4.69
CA LEU A 110 0.42 5.74 -5.52
C LEU A 110 0.64 4.44 -4.70
N TYR A 111 1.67 4.42 -3.87
CA TYR A 111 1.91 3.33 -2.93
C TYR A 111 0.72 3.16 -1.98
N ALA A 112 0.24 4.26 -1.38
CA ALA A 112 -0.90 4.25 -0.47
C ALA A 112 -2.19 3.73 -1.13
N LEU A 113 -2.41 4.02 -2.42
CA LEU A 113 -3.52 3.47 -3.19
C LEU A 113 -3.42 1.96 -3.36
N CYS A 114 -2.26 1.46 -3.76
CA CYS A 114 -2.04 0.02 -3.97
C CYS A 114 -2.13 -0.74 -2.66
N GLU A 115 -1.51 -0.23 -1.61
CA GLU A 115 -1.51 -0.83 -0.27
C GLU A 115 -2.91 -0.85 0.33
N GLY A 116 -3.65 0.26 0.22
CA GLY A 116 -5.02 0.33 0.72
C GLY A 116 -5.94 -0.67 0.03
N ALA A 117 -5.84 -0.82 -1.28
CA ALA A 117 -6.64 -1.80 -2.02
C ALA A 117 -6.31 -3.24 -1.58
N PHE A 118 -5.03 -3.55 -1.43
CA PHE A 118 -4.57 -4.86 -0.95
C PHE A 118 -5.08 -5.14 0.47
N LEU A 119 -4.94 -4.19 1.40
CA LEU A 119 -5.44 -4.33 2.77
C LEU A 119 -6.96 -4.51 2.82
N GLY A 120 -7.70 -3.87 1.92
CA GLY A 120 -9.15 -4.04 1.82
C GLY A 120 -9.55 -5.47 1.45
N ASP A 121 -8.85 -6.07 0.50
CA ASP A 121 -9.05 -7.46 0.09
C ASP A 121 -8.74 -8.42 1.25
N GLU A 122 -7.59 -8.24 1.91
CA GLU A 122 -7.16 -9.08 3.05
C GLU A 122 -8.15 -9.02 4.23
N LEU A 123 -8.63 -7.82 4.57
CA LEU A 123 -9.59 -7.62 5.64
C LEU A 123 -10.93 -8.31 5.35
N ASN A 124 -11.39 -8.28 4.09
CA ASN A 124 -12.61 -8.96 3.69
C ASN A 124 -12.48 -10.47 3.87
N VAL A 125 -11.38 -11.06 3.41
CA VAL A 125 -11.09 -12.49 3.57
C VAL A 125 -11.04 -12.89 5.05
N CYS A 126 -10.33 -12.10 5.85
CA CYS A 126 -10.24 -12.35 7.28
C CYS A 126 -11.61 -12.28 7.97
N TYR A 127 -12.43 -11.28 7.65
CA TYR A 127 -13.79 -11.13 8.18
C TYR A 127 -14.67 -12.33 7.83
N THR A 128 -14.60 -12.79 6.59
CA THR A 128 -15.40 -13.92 6.11
C THR A 128 -14.96 -15.25 6.72
N SER A 129 -13.66 -15.42 6.99
CA SER A 129 -13.15 -16.66 7.60
C SER A 129 -13.49 -16.79 9.09
N MET A 130 -13.88 -15.70 9.74
CA MET A 130 -14.27 -15.68 11.15
C MET A 130 -15.78 -15.86 11.40
N ASN A 131 -16.59 -15.74 10.36
CA ASN A 131 -18.06 -15.89 10.44
C ASN A 131 -18.51 -17.17 9.78
#